data_c72a43e7393e7f577d99330be6652277
#
_entry.id   c72a43e7393e7f577d99330be6652277
#
_cell.length_a   1.000
_cell.length_b   1.000
_cell.length_c   1.000
_cell.angle_alpha   90.00
_cell.angle_beta   90.00
_cell.angle_gamma   90.00
#
_symmetry.space_group_name_H-M   'P 1'
#
loop_
_entity.id
_entity.type
_entity.pdbx_description
1 polymer ?
#
loop_
_entity_poly.entity_id
_entity_poly.type
_entity_poly.pdbx_seq_one_letter_code
_entity_poly.pdbx_strand_id
1 'polypeptide(L)'
;MKNQMWKKGVCLGMAAMMTAGMLAGCGESSESKDTAMVQTGEDGVVESGRYTLDADTPAWKLDTKEDTTLTWYVNAEWWNTEWGNDVVTKQIQKDMNVNIDFVVGDDTKLNTFFAGGDMPDIITIFDASSSVAQKADTWAYALQDLADNYDPYFYKVASAQTLSWFAMDDGKTYGYPDYSNTQEDYDSGEIYAKTAFVIRNDVYEALGKPSMSTQEEFLDVLNQIKEQFPDLIPLGFNNFETDGTSSLGDKLQDFLGTPIVNDDNTFYDRDMDEDYLSWIKTLNQAYKNGCISDDSFTDDNTAWQEKESIGKYACIMMEGTPQQAGFLTTFATSNPDAAYIAIDGRSEERRVG
;
A
#
# COMPACT_ATOMS: atom_id res chain seq x y z
N MET A 1 -54.85 23.60 -29.12
CA MET A 1 -54.29 24.56 -28.14
C MET A 1 -54.55 24.22 -26.68
N LYS A 2 -55.57 23.45 -26.29
CA LYS A 2 -55.82 23.07 -24.86
C LYS A 2 -54.83 22.06 -24.29
N ASN A 3 -54.23 21.22 -25.10
CA ASN A 3 -53.28 20.18 -24.59
C ASN A 3 -51.85 20.67 -24.33
N GLN A 4 -51.43 21.83 -24.81
CA GLN A 4 -50.13 22.40 -24.54
C GLN A 4 -50.07 23.19 -23.21
N MET A 5 -51.21 23.74 -22.77
CA MET A 5 -51.23 24.47 -21.51
C MET A 5 -51.23 23.54 -20.29
N TRP A 6 -51.77 22.34 -20.43
CA TRP A 6 -51.75 21.39 -19.32
C TRP A 6 -50.34 20.77 -19.12
N LYS A 7 -49.62 20.53 -20.21
CA LYS A 7 -48.22 20.06 -20.09
C LYS A 7 -47.28 21.12 -19.46
N LYS A 8 -47.49 22.41 -19.72
CA LYS A 8 -46.75 23.47 -19.06
C LYS A 8 -47.10 23.65 -17.58
N GLY A 9 -48.36 23.44 -17.20
CA GLY A 9 -48.76 23.49 -15.80
C GLY A 9 -48.23 22.35 -14.96
N VAL A 10 -48.12 21.12 -15.53
CA VAL A 10 -47.58 19.97 -14.86
C VAL A 10 -46.05 20.09 -14.66
N CYS A 11 -45.35 20.62 -15.65
CA CYS A 11 -43.89 20.87 -15.50
C CYS A 11 -43.58 21.97 -14.46
N LEU A 12 -44.40 23.02 -14.39
CA LEU A 12 -44.25 24.04 -13.32
C LEU A 12 -44.60 23.50 -11.93
N GLY A 13 -45.60 22.63 -11.83
CA GLY A 13 -45.98 21.98 -10.55
C GLY A 13 -44.91 21.04 -10.03
N MET A 14 -44.26 20.25 -10.90
CA MET A 14 -43.14 19.40 -10.51
C MET A 14 -41.85 20.19 -10.16
N ALA A 15 -41.58 21.28 -10.88
CA ALA A 15 -40.46 22.15 -10.53
C ALA A 15 -40.68 22.84 -9.16
N ALA A 16 -41.92 23.24 -8.86
CA ALA A 16 -42.26 23.85 -7.58
C ALA A 16 -42.23 22.83 -6.41
N MET A 17 -42.57 21.54 -6.66
CA MET A 17 -42.42 20.49 -5.65
C MET A 17 -40.97 20.10 -5.38
N MET A 18 -40.09 20.10 -6.42
CA MET A 18 -38.66 19.87 -6.22
C MET A 18 -37.98 21.02 -5.45
N THR A 19 -38.36 22.26 -5.71
CA THR A 19 -37.86 23.43 -4.96
C THR A 19 -38.42 23.50 -3.53
N ALA A 20 -39.66 23.03 -3.27
CA ALA A 20 -40.17 22.94 -1.93
C ALA A 20 -39.56 21.79 -1.13
N GLY A 21 -39.16 20.68 -1.79
CA GLY A 21 -38.41 19.59 -1.18
C GLY A 21 -36.98 19.95 -0.76
N MET A 22 -36.32 20.81 -1.53
CA MET A 22 -34.99 21.31 -1.17
C MET A 22 -34.99 22.37 -0.06
N LEU A 23 -36.12 23.05 0.17
CA LEU A 23 -36.25 24.02 1.25
C LEU A 23 -36.76 23.38 2.55
N ALA A 24 -37.30 22.16 2.51
CA ALA A 24 -37.70 21.42 3.70
C ALA A 24 -36.58 20.50 4.27
N GLY A 25 -35.49 20.32 3.54
CA GLY A 25 -34.29 19.61 3.99
C GLY A 25 -33.24 20.47 4.70
N CYS A 26 -33.44 21.80 4.75
CA CYS A 26 -32.61 22.72 5.54
C CYS A 26 -33.35 23.21 6.79
N GLY A 27 -33.75 22.29 7.64
CA GLY A 27 -34.51 22.68 8.83
C GLY A 27 -34.55 21.58 9.87
N GLU A 28 -33.44 21.13 10.26
CA GLU A 28 -33.03 20.74 11.59
C GLU A 28 -31.54 20.42 11.44
N SER A 29 -30.72 21.43 11.72
CA SER A 29 -29.38 21.17 12.17
C SER A 29 -29.56 20.27 13.39
N SER A 30 -29.42 18.96 13.23
CA SER A 30 -28.84 18.22 14.33
C SER A 30 -27.58 19.02 14.66
N GLU A 31 -27.59 19.76 15.73
CA GLU A 31 -26.36 20.21 16.36
C GLU A 31 -25.55 18.94 16.49
N SER A 32 -24.57 18.76 15.59
CA SER A 32 -23.55 17.77 15.80
C SER A 32 -22.95 18.18 17.13
N LYS A 33 -23.04 17.29 18.11
CA LYS A 33 -22.43 17.50 19.42
C LYS A 33 -20.90 17.67 19.32
N ASP A 34 -20.35 17.59 18.11
CA ASP A 34 -18.92 17.63 17.81
C ASP A 34 -18.35 19.02 17.63
N THR A 35 -19.14 20.06 17.44
CA THR A 35 -18.63 21.43 17.33
C THR A 35 -18.24 22.07 18.68
N ALA A 36 -18.42 21.37 19.79
CA ALA A 36 -18.10 21.88 21.13
C ALA A 36 -16.74 21.34 21.67
N MET A 37 -15.94 20.66 20.88
CA MET A 37 -14.86 19.88 21.44
C MET A 37 -13.53 20.60 21.59
N VAL A 38 -13.33 21.76 20.98
CA VAL A 38 -12.09 22.53 21.13
C VAL A 38 -12.41 23.95 21.52
N GLN A 39 -12.03 24.34 22.73
CA GLN A 39 -11.99 25.73 23.18
C GLN A 39 -10.53 26.11 23.45
N THR A 40 -10.07 27.16 22.79
CA THR A 40 -8.79 27.77 23.13
C THR A 40 -8.97 28.61 24.36
N GLY A 41 -8.33 28.23 25.47
CA GLY A 41 -8.31 29.02 26.68
C GLY A 41 -7.58 30.38 26.52
N GLU A 42 -7.80 31.33 27.43
CA GLU A 42 -7.14 32.65 27.41
C GLU A 42 -5.60 32.57 27.50
N ASP A 43 -5.05 31.44 27.90
CA ASP A 43 -3.62 31.11 27.99
C ASP A 43 -3.06 30.41 26.75
N GLY A 44 -3.88 30.21 25.71
CA GLY A 44 -3.49 29.50 24.48
C GLY A 44 -3.50 27.98 24.61
N VAL A 45 -3.98 27.44 25.74
CA VAL A 45 -4.18 25.99 25.89
C VAL A 45 -5.44 25.58 25.14
N VAL A 46 -5.30 24.64 24.23
CA VAL A 46 -6.43 24.05 23.51
C VAL A 46 -7.02 22.99 24.43
N GLU A 47 -8.21 23.21 24.95
CA GLU A 47 -8.96 22.19 25.68
C GLU A 47 -9.90 21.49 24.72
N SER A 48 -9.71 20.17 24.52
CA SER A 48 -10.80 19.34 24.04
C SER A 48 -11.82 19.30 25.17
N GLY A 49 -13.07 19.49 24.99
CA GLY A 49 -14.05 19.44 26.09
C GLY A 49 -14.04 18.14 26.93
N ARG A 50 -13.22 17.16 26.56
CA ARG A 50 -13.09 15.81 27.15
C ARG A 50 -11.77 15.62 27.91
N TYR A 51 -10.69 16.25 27.49
CA TYR A 51 -9.37 16.15 28.12
C TYR A 51 -8.53 17.41 27.83
N THR A 52 -7.51 17.64 28.64
CA THR A 52 -6.51 18.67 28.38
C THR A 52 -5.45 18.11 27.44
N LEU A 53 -5.11 18.84 26.38
CA LEU A 53 -4.09 18.44 25.42
C LEU A 53 -2.71 18.40 26.09
N ASP A 54 -1.96 17.38 25.76
CA ASP A 54 -0.58 17.18 26.24
C ASP A 54 0.30 16.71 25.09
N ALA A 55 1.29 17.52 24.72
CA ALA A 55 2.23 17.16 23.67
C ALA A 55 3.15 15.97 24.05
N ASP A 56 3.19 15.58 25.32
CA ASP A 56 3.98 14.44 25.80
C ASP A 56 3.19 13.15 25.95
N THR A 57 1.86 13.23 25.86
CA THR A 57 0.95 12.08 26.03
C THR A 57 0.00 11.99 24.85
N PRO A 58 -0.06 10.84 24.12
CA PRO A 58 -0.98 10.69 23.01
C PRO A 58 -2.43 10.74 23.48
N ALA A 59 -3.29 11.38 22.69
CA ALA A 59 -4.69 11.65 23.04
C ALA A 59 -5.48 10.39 23.41
N TRP A 60 -5.19 9.24 22.81
CA TRP A 60 -5.88 7.98 23.13
C TRP A 60 -5.65 7.50 24.59
N LYS A 61 -4.56 7.98 25.25
CA LYS A 61 -4.34 7.74 26.69
C LYS A 61 -5.08 8.73 27.59
N LEU A 62 -5.43 9.88 27.04
CA LEU A 62 -6.13 10.95 27.77
C LEU A 62 -7.64 10.74 27.71
N ASP A 63 -8.15 10.24 26.60
CA ASP A 63 -9.57 10.03 26.36
C ASP A 63 -9.92 8.56 26.10
N THR A 64 -10.15 7.83 27.18
CA THR A 64 -10.51 6.39 27.12
C THR A 64 -11.90 6.10 27.72
N LYS A 65 -12.69 7.15 27.97
CA LYS A 65 -13.90 7.03 28.78
C LYS A 65 -15.14 6.60 28.01
N GLU A 66 -15.18 6.82 26.72
CA GLU A 66 -16.34 6.51 25.88
C GLU A 66 -16.00 5.41 24.88
N ASP A 67 -16.93 4.46 24.72
CA ASP A 67 -16.87 3.51 23.62
C ASP A 67 -17.07 4.27 22.31
N THR A 68 -16.11 4.17 21.41
CA THR A 68 -16.16 4.81 20.10
C THR A 68 -16.12 3.73 19.02
N THR A 69 -17.02 3.82 18.04
CA THR A 69 -16.96 3.00 16.84
C THR A 69 -16.63 3.89 15.67
N LEU A 70 -15.57 3.53 14.93
CA LEU A 70 -15.14 4.22 13.72
C LEU A 70 -15.40 3.33 12.51
N THR A 71 -15.90 3.94 11.45
CA THR A 71 -16.02 3.29 10.15
C THR A 71 -14.72 3.49 9.39
N TRP A 72 -14.07 2.38 9.00
CA TRP A 72 -12.82 2.41 8.26
C TRP A 72 -12.99 1.78 6.89
N TYR A 73 -12.97 2.60 5.85
CA TYR A 73 -12.96 2.11 4.48
C TYR A 73 -11.53 1.77 4.04
N VAL A 74 -11.35 0.55 3.52
CA VAL A 74 -10.09 0.09 2.94
C VAL A 74 -10.31 -0.24 1.45
N ASN A 75 -9.60 0.44 0.58
CA ASN A 75 -9.70 0.27 -0.88
C ASN A 75 -8.96 -1.00 -1.33
N ALA A 76 -9.34 -2.15 -0.75
CA ALA A 76 -8.79 -3.47 -1.05
C ALA A 76 -9.76 -4.57 -0.59
N GLU A 77 -10.32 -5.32 -1.52
CA GLU A 77 -11.29 -6.38 -1.22
C GLU A 77 -10.69 -7.56 -0.41
N TRP A 78 -9.37 -7.73 -0.48
CA TRP A 78 -8.63 -8.77 0.24
C TRP A 78 -8.35 -8.45 1.71
N TRP A 79 -8.65 -7.23 2.18
CA TRP A 79 -8.38 -6.82 3.56
C TRP A 79 -9.21 -7.59 4.56
N ASN A 80 -8.57 -8.01 5.69
CA ASN A 80 -9.28 -8.66 6.78
C ASN A 80 -10.15 -7.67 7.56
N THR A 81 -11.44 -7.90 7.58
CA THR A 81 -12.42 -7.04 8.25
C THR A 81 -12.69 -7.44 9.71
N GLU A 82 -12.01 -8.44 10.24
CA GLU A 82 -12.19 -8.87 11.62
C GLU A 82 -11.50 -7.90 12.60
N TRP A 83 -12.21 -7.53 13.65
CA TRP A 83 -11.73 -6.67 14.71
C TRP A 83 -12.01 -7.28 16.08
N GLY A 84 -11.04 -7.16 17.03
CA GLY A 84 -11.20 -7.66 18.39
C GLY A 84 -11.13 -9.19 18.54
N ASN A 85 -10.66 -9.92 17.53
CA ASN A 85 -10.56 -11.38 17.55
C ASN A 85 -9.14 -11.91 17.82
N ASP A 86 -8.11 -11.15 17.48
CA ASP A 86 -6.72 -11.47 17.72
C ASP A 86 -6.14 -10.75 18.96
N VAL A 87 -4.89 -11.06 19.30
CA VAL A 87 -4.22 -10.49 20.49
C VAL A 87 -4.01 -8.98 20.37
N VAL A 88 -3.69 -8.50 19.16
CA VAL A 88 -3.34 -7.09 18.93
C VAL A 88 -4.59 -6.22 18.98
N THR A 89 -5.60 -6.58 18.17
CA THR A 89 -6.85 -5.81 18.10
C THR A 89 -7.63 -5.83 19.41
N LYS A 90 -7.60 -6.93 20.17
CA LYS A 90 -8.13 -7.00 21.54
C LYS A 90 -7.42 -6.04 22.50
N GLN A 91 -6.11 -5.92 22.38
CA GLN A 91 -5.37 -5.00 23.24
C GLN A 91 -5.65 -3.55 22.88
N ILE A 92 -5.70 -3.22 21.58
CA ILE A 92 -6.06 -1.88 21.12
C ILE A 92 -7.47 -1.51 21.60
N GLN A 93 -8.44 -2.40 21.41
CA GLN A 93 -9.82 -2.19 21.86
C GLN A 93 -9.90 -1.93 23.38
N LYS A 94 -9.14 -2.68 24.16
CA LYS A 94 -9.09 -2.52 25.61
C LYS A 94 -8.43 -1.20 26.04
N ASP A 95 -7.35 -0.79 25.36
CA ASP A 95 -6.56 0.38 25.76
C ASP A 95 -7.22 1.68 25.30
N MET A 96 -7.92 1.67 24.17
CA MET A 96 -8.46 2.83 23.50
C MET A 96 -9.98 2.95 23.57
N ASN A 97 -10.71 1.91 24.02
CA ASN A 97 -12.19 1.79 23.93
C ASN A 97 -12.70 2.04 22.50
N VAL A 98 -11.97 1.59 21.48
CA VAL A 98 -12.31 1.79 20.09
C VAL A 98 -12.74 0.49 19.42
N ASN A 99 -13.86 0.54 18.70
CA ASN A 99 -14.30 -0.50 17.77
C ASN A 99 -14.11 0.02 16.34
N ILE A 100 -13.76 -0.88 15.43
CA ILE A 100 -13.63 -0.55 14.02
C ILE A 100 -14.62 -1.39 13.21
N ASP A 101 -15.45 -0.70 12.45
CA ASP A 101 -16.33 -1.30 11.44
C ASP A 101 -15.62 -1.14 10.07
N PHE A 102 -14.97 -2.21 9.63
CA PHE A 102 -14.30 -2.20 8.34
C PHE A 102 -15.30 -2.34 7.19
N VAL A 103 -15.11 -1.50 6.19
CA VAL A 103 -15.79 -1.57 4.91
C VAL A 103 -14.74 -1.71 3.83
N VAL A 104 -14.78 -2.79 3.05
CA VAL A 104 -13.83 -3.03 1.97
C VAL A 104 -14.49 -2.85 0.60
N GLY A 105 -13.71 -2.53 -0.40
CA GLY A 105 -14.16 -2.39 -1.77
C GLY A 105 -13.10 -1.82 -2.71
N ASP A 106 -13.57 -1.33 -3.83
CA ASP A 106 -12.82 -0.75 -4.92
C ASP A 106 -13.11 0.76 -5.09
N ASP A 107 -12.51 1.39 -6.09
CA ASP A 107 -12.74 2.80 -6.42
C ASP A 107 -14.22 3.11 -6.73
N THR A 108 -14.97 2.15 -7.25
CA THR A 108 -16.41 2.33 -7.53
C THR A 108 -17.18 2.52 -6.23
N LYS A 109 -16.89 1.71 -5.23
CA LYS A 109 -17.50 1.82 -3.91
C LYS A 109 -17.06 3.10 -3.21
N LEU A 110 -15.78 3.45 -3.29
CA LEU A 110 -15.25 4.70 -2.74
C LEU A 110 -15.97 5.91 -3.34
N ASN A 111 -16.13 5.94 -4.66
CA ASN A 111 -16.86 7.01 -5.35
C ASN A 111 -18.33 7.11 -4.92
N THR A 112 -18.94 6.00 -4.46
CA THR A 112 -20.30 6.02 -3.92
C THR A 112 -20.39 6.80 -2.61
N PHE A 113 -19.40 6.70 -1.74
CA PHE A 113 -19.34 7.51 -0.51
C PHE A 113 -19.24 9.00 -0.84
N PHE A 114 -18.36 9.38 -1.80
CA PHE A 114 -18.26 10.79 -2.23
C PHE A 114 -19.58 11.32 -2.81
N ALA A 115 -20.27 10.51 -3.62
CA ALA A 115 -21.53 10.92 -4.22
C ALA A 115 -22.69 10.99 -3.18
N GLY A 116 -22.66 10.13 -2.17
CA GLY A 116 -23.67 10.07 -1.11
C GLY A 116 -23.48 11.10 0.00
N GLY A 117 -22.24 11.58 0.19
CA GLY A 117 -21.88 12.50 1.27
C GLY A 117 -21.82 11.86 2.67
N ASP A 118 -21.95 10.53 2.75
CA ASP A 118 -21.84 9.76 4.00
C ASP A 118 -20.45 9.09 4.03
N MET A 119 -19.46 9.88 4.40
CA MET A 119 -18.06 9.48 4.35
C MET A 119 -17.69 8.61 5.56
N PRO A 120 -16.87 7.55 5.38
CA PRO A 120 -16.25 6.84 6.48
C PRO A 120 -15.35 7.77 7.31
N ASP A 121 -15.13 7.43 8.58
CA ASP A 121 -14.25 8.19 9.48
C ASP A 121 -12.78 8.09 9.03
N ILE A 122 -12.37 6.92 8.54
CA ILE A 122 -11.02 6.66 8.04
C ILE A 122 -11.09 6.03 6.66
N ILE A 123 -10.20 6.46 5.77
CA ILE A 123 -10.08 5.91 4.41
C ILE A 123 -8.62 5.54 4.15
N THR A 124 -8.38 4.28 3.77
CA THR A 124 -7.09 3.80 3.27
C THR A 124 -7.15 3.64 1.75
N ILE A 125 -6.24 4.30 1.05
CA ILE A 125 -6.05 4.22 -0.40
C ILE A 125 -4.62 3.74 -0.64
N PHE A 126 -4.45 2.65 -1.40
CA PHE A 126 -3.11 2.10 -1.68
C PHE A 126 -2.37 2.82 -2.80
N ASP A 127 -3.10 3.51 -3.67
CA ASP A 127 -2.50 4.30 -4.76
C ASP A 127 -2.56 5.79 -4.44
N ALA A 128 -1.43 6.34 -3.96
CA ALA A 128 -1.28 7.77 -3.69
C ALA A 128 -1.37 8.66 -4.95
N SER A 129 -1.19 8.07 -6.14
CA SER A 129 -1.32 8.76 -7.43
C SER A 129 -2.76 8.83 -7.94
N SER A 130 -3.67 8.09 -7.31
CA SER A 130 -5.09 8.08 -7.70
C SER A 130 -5.72 9.48 -7.65
N SER A 131 -6.69 9.71 -8.52
CA SER A 131 -7.37 11.00 -8.58
C SER A 131 -8.11 11.37 -7.28
N VAL A 132 -8.41 10.39 -6.45
CA VAL A 132 -9.05 10.58 -5.14
C VAL A 132 -8.00 11.05 -4.13
N ALA A 133 -6.85 10.36 -4.04
CA ALA A 133 -5.76 10.74 -3.16
C ALA A 133 -5.21 12.13 -3.49
N GLN A 134 -5.05 12.44 -4.79
CA GLN A 134 -4.55 13.73 -5.28
C GLN A 134 -5.49 14.92 -5.00
N LYS A 135 -6.69 14.69 -4.48
CA LYS A 135 -7.68 15.71 -4.10
C LYS A 135 -8.08 15.60 -2.64
N ALA A 136 -7.24 15.00 -1.81
CA ALA A 136 -7.55 14.77 -0.39
C ALA A 136 -7.84 16.07 0.37
N ASP A 137 -7.27 17.20 -0.03
CA ASP A 137 -7.55 18.53 0.49
C ASP A 137 -9.02 18.97 0.36
N THR A 138 -9.77 18.34 -0.53
CA THR A 138 -11.19 18.68 -0.77
C THR A 138 -12.18 17.88 0.08
N TRP A 139 -11.73 16.77 0.71
CA TRP A 139 -12.62 15.87 1.41
C TRP A 139 -12.08 15.33 2.75
N ALA A 140 -10.78 15.41 3.00
CA ALA A 140 -10.16 14.97 4.25
C ALA A 140 -9.81 16.17 5.16
N TYR A 141 -9.63 15.90 6.43
CA TYR A 141 -9.07 16.88 7.37
C TYR A 141 -7.54 16.91 7.26
N ALA A 142 -6.96 18.09 7.34
CA ALA A 142 -5.50 18.21 7.43
C ALA A 142 -5.00 17.59 8.73
N LEU A 143 -3.96 16.78 8.66
CA LEU A 143 -3.39 16.11 9.84
C LEU A 143 -2.81 17.11 10.84
N GLN A 144 -2.23 18.22 10.35
CA GLN A 144 -1.75 19.29 11.22
C GLN A 144 -2.88 19.94 12.01
N ASP A 145 -4.04 20.20 11.37
CA ASP A 145 -5.19 20.78 12.07
C ASP A 145 -5.75 19.80 13.11
N LEU A 146 -5.75 18.50 12.83
CA LEU A 146 -6.13 17.48 13.80
C LEU A 146 -5.13 17.40 14.94
N ALA A 147 -3.83 17.44 14.64
CA ALA A 147 -2.79 17.39 15.64
C ALA A 147 -2.83 18.61 16.57
N ASP A 148 -2.94 19.81 16.01
CA ASP A 148 -2.96 21.06 16.77
C ASP A 148 -4.18 21.14 17.69
N ASN A 149 -5.32 20.62 17.25
CA ASN A 149 -6.56 20.76 17.98
C ASN A 149 -6.90 19.57 18.90
N TYR A 150 -6.33 18.38 18.64
CA TYR A 150 -6.75 17.17 19.34
C TYR A 150 -5.58 16.33 19.86
N ASP A 151 -4.44 16.25 19.16
CA ASP A 151 -3.33 15.36 19.54
C ASP A 151 -1.97 15.92 19.13
N PRO A 152 -1.42 16.91 19.85
CA PRO A 152 -0.11 17.46 19.53
C PRO A 152 1.04 16.46 19.69
N TYR A 153 0.82 15.31 20.35
CA TYR A 153 1.79 14.22 20.40
C TYR A 153 2.11 13.66 19.02
N PHE A 154 1.19 13.81 18.06
CA PHE A 154 1.40 13.42 16.66
C PHE A 154 2.74 13.90 16.10
N TYR A 155 3.15 15.14 16.39
CA TYR A 155 4.43 15.69 15.92
C TYR A 155 5.68 15.04 16.52
N LYS A 156 5.54 14.22 17.55
CA LYS A 156 6.64 13.44 18.11
C LYS A 156 6.87 12.12 17.39
N VAL A 157 5.82 11.59 16.77
CA VAL A 157 5.84 10.27 16.13
C VAL A 157 5.80 10.36 14.60
N ALA A 158 5.18 11.41 14.07
CA ALA A 158 5.16 11.65 12.64
C ALA A 158 6.47 12.30 12.17
N SER A 159 7.12 11.70 11.18
CA SER A 159 8.33 12.27 10.57
C SER A 159 8.01 13.61 9.88
N ALA A 160 8.74 14.66 10.22
CA ALA A 160 8.60 15.94 9.53
C ALA A 160 8.93 15.85 8.03
N GLN A 161 9.85 14.97 7.64
CA GLN A 161 10.18 14.70 6.25
C GLN A 161 9.01 14.04 5.54
N THR A 162 8.37 13.04 6.15
CA THR A 162 7.18 12.37 5.61
C THR A 162 6.03 13.35 5.44
N LEU A 163 5.76 14.19 6.45
CA LEU A 163 4.72 15.23 6.34
C LEU A 163 5.01 16.21 5.21
N SER A 164 6.27 16.64 5.07
CA SER A 164 6.66 17.54 3.98
C SER A 164 6.55 16.88 2.60
N TRP A 165 6.86 15.59 2.49
CA TRP A 165 6.78 14.85 1.23
C TRP A 165 5.33 14.73 0.72
N PHE A 166 4.39 14.49 1.64
CA PHE A 166 2.97 14.34 1.31
C PHE A 166 2.16 15.66 1.45
N ALA A 167 2.84 16.80 1.66
CA ALA A 167 2.18 18.09 1.72
C ALA A 167 1.60 18.46 0.34
N MET A 168 0.37 18.95 0.35
CA MET A 168 -0.30 19.49 -0.82
C MET A 168 0.06 20.97 -1.04
N ASP A 169 -0.50 21.60 -2.07
CA ASP A 169 -0.19 22.98 -2.47
C ASP A 169 -0.38 24.03 -1.34
N ASP A 170 -1.26 23.77 -0.40
CA ASP A 170 -1.50 24.60 0.78
C ASP A 170 -0.49 24.39 1.91
N GLY A 171 0.46 23.48 1.74
CA GLY A 171 1.48 23.11 2.70
C GLY A 171 1.01 22.17 3.81
N LYS A 172 -0.21 21.65 3.74
CA LYS A 172 -0.78 20.71 4.70
C LYS A 172 -0.80 19.27 4.15
N THR A 173 -0.82 18.31 5.06
CA THR A 173 -0.83 16.88 4.76
C THR A 173 -2.20 16.30 5.12
N TYR A 174 -2.83 15.59 4.19
CA TYR A 174 -4.19 15.07 4.33
C TYR A 174 -4.25 13.53 4.43
N GLY A 175 -3.11 12.87 4.28
CA GLY A 175 -2.95 11.43 4.45
C GLY A 175 -1.56 11.10 4.94
N TYR A 176 -1.43 10.02 5.70
CA TYR A 176 -0.14 9.53 6.19
C TYR A 176 0.10 8.11 5.65
N PRO A 177 1.29 7.79 5.16
CA PRO A 177 1.58 6.46 4.66
C PRO A 177 1.58 5.44 5.81
N ASP A 178 1.29 4.20 5.48
CA ASP A 178 1.35 3.05 6.38
C ASP A 178 2.79 2.69 6.76
N TYR A 179 3.75 3.09 5.93
CA TYR A 179 5.18 2.83 6.11
C TYR A 179 6.01 4.07 5.79
N SER A 180 6.91 4.41 6.70
CA SER A 180 7.96 5.41 6.47
C SER A 180 9.19 5.07 7.29
N ASN A 181 10.38 5.28 6.70
CA ASN A 181 11.64 5.19 7.43
C ASN A 181 11.93 6.52 8.11
N THR A 182 12.50 6.45 9.30
CA THR A 182 13.07 7.60 9.99
C THR A 182 14.52 7.82 9.53
N GLN A 183 15.09 8.98 9.85
CA GLN A 183 16.51 9.19 9.60
C GLN A 183 17.39 8.20 10.39
N GLU A 184 16.97 7.78 11.58
CA GLU A 184 17.67 6.77 12.38
C GLU A 184 17.69 5.41 11.68
N ASP A 185 16.61 5.03 11.01
CA ASP A 185 16.57 3.79 10.22
C ASP A 185 17.59 3.84 9.07
N TYR A 186 17.68 4.96 8.35
CA TYR A 186 18.68 5.13 7.29
C TYR A 186 20.11 5.15 7.84
N ASP A 187 20.35 5.81 8.96
CA ASP A 187 21.66 5.94 9.59
C ASP A 187 22.13 4.61 10.20
N SER A 188 21.21 3.70 10.55
CA SER A 188 21.53 2.37 11.07
C SER A 188 22.24 1.49 10.05
N GLY A 189 22.02 1.74 8.75
CA GLY A 189 22.50 0.87 7.67
C GLY A 189 21.83 -0.51 7.62
N GLU A 190 20.75 -0.71 8.40
CA GLU A 190 19.99 -1.97 8.48
C GLU A 190 18.79 -2.02 7.52
N ILE A 191 18.68 -1.08 6.61
CA ILE A 191 17.64 -1.09 5.57
C ILE A 191 18.05 -2.08 4.49
N TYR A 192 17.34 -3.19 4.42
CA TYR A 192 17.62 -4.25 3.47
C TYR A 192 17.08 -3.89 2.07
N ALA A 193 17.76 -4.43 1.05
CA ALA A 193 17.24 -4.38 -0.30
C ALA A 193 15.83 -5.03 -0.35
N LYS A 194 14.89 -4.32 -0.96
CA LYS A 194 13.49 -4.72 -1.00
C LYS A 194 13.24 -5.94 -1.90
N THR A 195 14.12 -6.19 -2.87
CA THR A 195 13.95 -7.22 -3.89
C THR A 195 15.13 -8.17 -3.95
N ALA A 196 14.84 -9.43 -4.24
CA ALA A 196 15.83 -10.47 -4.38
C ALA A 196 15.36 -11.57 -5.35
N PHE A 197 16.29 -12.25 -5.99
CA PHE A 197 16.02 -13.57 -6.53
C PHE A 197 16.08 -14.60 -5.40
N VAL A 198 15.09 -15.47 -5.37
CA VAL A 198 15.04 -16.59 -4.43
C VAL A 198 14.92 -17.89 -5.21
N ILE A 199 15.47 -18.98 -4.64
CA ILE A 199 15.44 -20.31 -5.23
C ILE A 199 14.96 -21.33 -4.21
N ARG A 200 14.23 -22.36 -4.64
CA ARG A 200 13.92 -23.51 -3.81
C ARG A 200 15.20 -24.21 -3.38
N ASN A 201 15.38 -24.42 -2.08
CA ASN A 201 16.61 -24.98 -1.53
C ASN A 201 16.85 -26.42 -2.00
N ASP A 202 15.81 -27.24 -2.10
CA ASP A 202 15.93 -28.62 -2.58
C ASP A 202 16.46 -28.69 -4.04
N VAL A 203 16.02 -27.79 -4.89
CA VAL A 203 16.51 -27.65 -6.27
C VAL A 203 17.97 -27.19 -6.29
N TYR A 204 18.28 -26.17 -5.50
CA TYR A 204 19.62 -25.61 -5.40
C TYR A 204 20.66 -26.61 -4.89
N GLU A 205 20.29 -27.37 -3.86
CA GLU A 205 21.09 -28.47 -3.32
C GLU A 205 21.33 -29.57 -4.37
N ALA A 206 20.25 -29.99 -5.07
CA ALA A 206 20.33 -31.02 -6.08
C ALA A 206 21.22 -30.64 -7.28
N LEU A 207 21.29 -29.36 -7.62
CA LEU A 207 22.20 -28.81 -8.64
C LEU A 207 23.64 -28.64 -8.14
N GLY A 208 23.91 -28.90 -6.86
CA GLY A 208 25.24 -28.77 -6.26
C GLY A 208 25.61 -27.34 -5.88
N LYS A 209 24.62 -26.49 -5.64
CA LYS A 209 24.79 -25.07 -5.24
C LYS A 209 25.63 -24.25 -6.24
N PRO A 210 25.22 -24.21 -7.49
CA PRO A 210 25.97 -23.47 -8.52
C PRO A 210 26.02 -21.98 -8.19
N SER A 211 27.08 -21.30 -8.67
CA SER A 211 27.10 -19.85 -8.67
C SER A 211 25.98 -19.29 -9.54
N MET A 212 25.38 -18.18 -9.11
CA MET A 212 24.36 -17.42 -9.82
C MET A 212 24.68 -15.90 -9.76
N SER A 213 25.96 -15.57 -9.62
CA SER A 213 26.43 -14.20 -9.39
C SER A 213 26.50 -13.35 -10.66
N THR A 214 26.46 -14.00 -11.82
CA THR A 214 26.45 -13.33 -13.13
C THR A 214 25.19 -13.68 -13.91
N GLN A 215 24.85 -12.87 -14.90
CA GLN A 215 23.73 -13.12 -15.80
C GLN A 215 23.88 -14.44 -16.56
N GLU A 216 25.09 -14.79 -16.97
CA GLU A 216 25.39 -16.04 -17.67
C GLU A 216 25.17 -17.25 -16.75
N GLU A 217 25.76 -17.23 -15.54
CA GLU A 217 25.57 -18.27 -14.55
C GLU A 217 24.10 -18.45 -14.16
N PHE A 218 23.37 -17.33 -13.97
CA PHE A 218 21.94 -17.34 -13.68
C PHE A 218 21.15 -18.05 -14.80
N LEU A 219 21.40 -17.67 -16.05
CA LEU A 219 20.73 -18.26 -17.19
C LEU A 219 21.07 -19.76 -17.33
N ASP A 220 22.33 -20.14 -17.10
CA ASP A 220 22.76 -21.54 -17.14
C ASP A 220 22.05 -22.38 -16.06
N VAL A 221 21.90 -21.85 -14.85
CA VAL A 221 21.14 -22.54 -13.78
C VAL A 221 19.68 -22.69 -14.16
N LEU A 222 19.03 -21.67 -14.70
CA LEU A 222 17.65 -21.79 -15.19
C LEU A 222 17.49 -22.88 -16.26
N ASN A 223 18.46 -22.99 -17.19
CA ASN A 223 18.45 -24.06 -18.20
C ASN A 223 18.62 -25.45 -17.56
N GLN A 224 19.51 -25.60 -16.57
CA GLN A 224 19.70 -26.85 -15.84
C GLN A 224 18.42 -27.23 -15.07
N ILE A 225 17.75 -26.26 -14.44
CA ILE A 225 16.46 -26.49 -13.76
C ILE A 225 15.44 -27.04 -14.76
N LYS A 226 15.29 -26.41 -15.91
CA LYS A 226 14.37 -26.88 -16.96
C LYS A 226 14.62 -28.33 -17.38
N GLU A 227 15.88 -28.72 -17.51
CA GLU A 227 16.26 -30.06 -17.94
C GLU A 227 16.04 -31.11 -16.84
N GLN A 228 16.39 -30.79 -15.60
CA GLN A 228 16.41 -31.75 -14.49
C GLN A 228 15.09 -31.78 -13.71
N PHE A 229 14.31 -30.70 -13.73
CA PHE A 229 13.04 -30.56 -12.99
C PHE A 229 11.89 -30.13 -13.92
N PRO A 230 11.49 -31.00 -14.88
CA PRO A 230 10.52 -30.63 -15.91
C PRO A 230 9.13 -30.29 -15.37
N ASP A 231 8.83 -30.65 -14.13
CA ASP A 231 7.57 -30.32 -13.46
C ASP A 231 7.54 -28.93 -12.85
N LEU A 232 8.70 -28.26 -12.78
CA LEU A 232 8.83 -26.89 -12.25
C LEU A 232 8.90 -25.88 -13.39
N ILE A 233 8.48 -24.66 -13.10
CA ILE A 233 8.78 -23.48 -13.91
C ILE A 233 10.09 -22.91 -13.41
N PRO A 234 11.17 -22.83 -14.24
CA PRO A 234 12.47 -22.39 -13.76
C PRO A 234 12.48 -21.00 -13.16
N LEU A 235 11.79 -20.02 -13.75
CA LEU A 235 11.69 -18.65 -13.23
C LEU A 235 10.25 -18.15 -13.27
N GLY A 236 9.78 -17.64 -12.14
CA GLY A 236 8.51 -16.94 -11.99
C GLY A 236 8.68 -15.51 -11.52
N PHE A 237 7.70 -14.67 -11.83
CA PHE A 237 7.55 -13.29 -11.35
C PHE A 237 6.08 -12.89 -11.43
N ASN A 238 5.67 -11.97 -10.61
CA ASN A 238 4.26 -11.63 -10.47
C ASN A 238 3.66 -10.99 -11.73
N ASN A 239 4.33 -10.06 -12.34
CA ASN A 239 3.78 -9.27 -13.43
C ASN A 239 4.92 -8.73 -14.28
N PHE A 240 4.70 -8.53 -15.57
CA PHE A 240 5.66 -7.92 -16.49
C PHE A 240 5.21 -6.51 -16.91
N GLU A 241 4.46 -5.81 -16.09
CA GLU A 241 4.06 -4.44 -16.38
C GLU A 241 5.11 -3.44 -15.86
N THR A 242 5.05 -2.23 -16.37
CA THR A 242 5.97 -1.13 -16.02
C THR A 242 5.23 -0.02 -15.30
N ASP A 243 4.11 -0.33 -14.67
CA ASP A 243 3.25 0.65 -14.01
C ASP A 243 3.64 1.03 -12.58
N GLY A 244 4.81 0.56 -12.14
CA GLY A 244 5.50 1.20 -11.04
C GLY A 244 5.30 0.63 -9.65
N THR A 245 4.67 -0.52 -9.39
CA THR A 245 4.49 -0.92 -8.00
C THR A 245 4.80 -2.37 -7.63
N SER A 246 4.81 -3.29 -8.55
CA SER A 246 5.08 -4.70 -8.24
C SER A 246 5.58 -5.50 -9.45
N SER A 247 5.87 -4.82 -10.54
CA SER A 247 6.29 -5.43 -11.79
C SER A 247 7.70 -6.02 -11.70
N LEU A 248 7.98 -6.96 -12.59
CA LEU A 248 9.35 -7.47 -12.74
C LEU A 248 10.33 -6.34 -13.05
N GLY A 249 9.93 -5.34 -13.87
CA GLY A 249 10.77 -4.22 -14.24
C GLY A 249 11.24 -3.43 -13.03
N ASP A 250 10.32 -3.00 -12.19
CA ASP A 250 10.65 -2.23 -10.99
C ASP A 250 11.48 -3.04 -9.99
N LYS A 251 11.10 -4.29 -9.73
CA LYS A 251 11.87 -5.18 -8.86
C LYS A 251 13.29 -5.40 -9.37
N LEU A 252 13.45 -5.55 -10.68
CA LEU A 252 14.76 -5.73 -11.27
C LEU A 252 15.61 -4.45 -11.15
N GLN A 253 15.03 -3.27 -11.40
CA GLN A 253 15.72 -2.00 -11.23
C GLN A 253 16.16 -1.78 -9.78
N ASP A 254 15.30 -2.11 -8.81
CA ASP A 254 15.63 -2.03 -7.38
C ASP A 254 16.70 -3.06 -6.97
N PHE A 255 16.60 -4.28 -7.47
CA PHE A 255 17.63 -5.31 -7.26
C PHE A 255 18.99 -4.89 -7.80
N LEU A 256 19.04 -4.21 -8.94
CA LEU A 256 20.25 -3.69 -9.54
C LEU A 256 20.77 -2.43 -8.83
N GLY A 257 19.95 -1.78 -8.01
CA GLY A 257 20.28 -0.50 -7.40
C GLY A 257 20.33 0.63 -8.42
N THR A 258 19.52 0.53 -9.49
CA THR A 258 19.45 1.59 -10.51
C THR A 258 18.94 2.89 -9.87
N PRO A 259 19.68 4.00 -10.00
CA PRO A 259 19.31 5.24 -9.33
C PRO A 259 17.97 5.81 -9.85
N ILE A 260 17.27 6.55 -9.00
CA ILE A 260 16.05 7.26 -9.39
C ILE A 260 16.36 8.64 -9.96
N VAL A 261 17.47 9.24 -9.47
CA VAL A 261 17.95 10.56 -9.89
C VAL A 261 19.45 10.51 -10.13
N ASN A 262 19.95 11.40 -10.98
CA ASN A 262 21.37 11.64 -11.16
C ASN A 262 21.98 12.35 -9.94
N ASP A 263 23.30 12.40 -9.85
CA ASP A 263 24.05 13.10 -8.79
C ASP A 263 23.70 14.59 -8.67
N ASP A 264 23.18 15.20 -9.73
CA ASP A 264 22.75 16.59 -9.77
C ASP A 264 21.24 16.78 -9.48
N ASN A 265 20.56 15.74 -9.00
CA ASN A 265 19.12 15.66 -8.75
C ASN A 265 18.23 15.84 -9.99
N THR A 266 18.76 15.62 -11.19
CA THR A 266 17.94 15.52 -12.39
C THR A 266 17.38 14.12 -12.57
N PHE A 267 16.31 13.98 -13.33
CA PHE A 267 15.67 12.69 -13.63
C PHE A 267 16.68 11.73 -14.29
N TYR A 268 16.72 10.50 -13.80
CA TYR A 268 17.41 9.37 -14.41
C TYR A 268 16.40 8.41 -15.02
N ASP A 269 16.56 8.14 -16.32
CA ASP A 269 15.69 7.18 -17.01
C ASP A 269 16.15 5.76 -16.71
N ARG A 270 15.54 5.14 -15.71
CA ARG A 270 15.86 3.79 -15.23
C ARG A 270 15.68 2.72 -16.32
N ASP A 271 14.73 2.93 -17.24
CA ASP A 271 14.46 1.99 -18.32
C ASP A 271 15.56 1.95 -19.37
N MET A 272 16.39 3.01 -19.42
CA MET A 272 17.53 3.12 -20.32
C MET A 272 18.87 2.75 -19.65
N ASP A 273 18.84 2.34 -18.38
CA ASP A 273 20.02 1.86 -17.68
C ASP A 273 20.67 0.65 -18.39
N GLU A 274 21.98 0.68 -18.58
CA GLU A 274 22.69 -0.34 -19.36
C GLU A 274 22.61 -1.73 -18.72
N ASP A 275 22.69 -1.80 -17.39
CA ASP A 275 22.62 -3.06 -16.65
C ASP A 275 21.19 -3.62 -16.65
N TYR A 276 20.21 -2.74 -16.45
CA TYR A 276 18.81 -3.12 -16.58
C TYR A 276 18.51 -3.69 -17.97
N LEU A 277 18.91 -3.00 -19.02
CA LEU A 277 18.72 -3.47 -20.40
C LEU A 277 19.49 -4.78 -20.69
N SER A 278 20.63 -4.98 -20.06
CA SER A 278 21.37 -6.24 -20.16
C SER A 278 20.62 -7.39 -19.51
N TRP A 279 20.06 -7.17 -18.30
CA TRP A 279 19.25 -8.16 -17.62
C TRP A 279 17.94 -8.48 -18.36
N ILE A 280 17.27 -7.49 -18.92
CA ILE A 280 16.09 -7.71 -19.77
C ILE A 280 16.43 -8.60 -20.97
N LYS A 281 17.60 -8.43 -21.59
CA LYS A 281 18.05 -9.32 -22.68
C LYS A 281 18.27 -10.76 -22.17
N THR A 282 18.84 -10.92 -20.99
CA THR A 282 19.05 -12.23 -20.35
C THR A 282 17.72 -12.91 -20.03
N LEU A 283 16.75 -12.18 -19.46
CA LEU A 283 15.41 -12.70 -19.21
C LEU A 283 14.66 -13.06 -20.51
N ASN A 284 14.83 -12.25 -21.56
CA ASN A 284 14.30 -12.59 -22.88
C ASN A 284 14.92 -13.87 -23.44
N GLN A 285 16.21 -14.10 -23.18
CA GLN A 285 16.85 -15.36 -23.57
C GLN A 285 16.32 -16.54 -22.73
N ALA A 286 16.12 -16.34 -21.41
CA ALA A 286 15.50 -17.33 -20.54
C ALA A 286 14.08 -17.73 -21.03
N TYR A 287 13.28 -16.75 -21.44
CA TYR A 287 11.98 -17.01 -22.04
C TYR A 287 12.10 -17.82 -23.34
N LYS A 288 12.98 -17.43 -24.26
CA LYS A 288 13.23 -18.19 -25.51
C LYS A 288 13.70 -19.62 -25.26
N ASN A 289 14.44 -19.82 -24.19
CA ASN A 289 14.85 -21.15 -23.74
C ASN A 289 13.71 -21.94 -23.08
N GLY A 290 12.56 -21.30 -22.82
CA GLY A 290 11.40 -21.91 -22.15
C GLY A 290 11.61 -22.06 -20.64
N CYS A 291 12.42 -21.18 -20.03
CA CYS A 291 12.61 -21.11 -18.59
C CYS A 291 11.56 -20.22 -17.90
N ILE A 292 10.85 -19.41 -18.67
CA ILE A 292 9.72 -18.57 -18.24
C ILE A 292 8.49 -19.06 -18.96
N SER A 293 7.38 -19.27 -18.26
CA SER A 293 6.09 -19.70 -18.83
C SER A 293 5.37 -18.55 -19.52
N ASP A 294 4.62 -18.86 -20.57
CA ASP A 294 3.70 -17.90 -21.21
C ASP A 294 2.66 -17.38 -20.22
N ASP A 295 2.24 -18.20 -19.25
CA ASP A 295 1.31 -17.82 -18.19
C ASP A 295 1.82 -16.65 -17.36
N SER A 296 3.14 -16.49 -17.21
CA SER A 296 3.73 -15.37 -16.44
C SER A 296 3.39 -13.98 -16.99
N PHE A 297 2.87 -13.91 -18.22
CA PHE A 297 2.43 -12.66 -18.85
C PHE A 297 0.91 -12.46 -18.81
N THR A 298 0.18 -13.42 -18.25
CA THR A 298 -1.30 -13.42 -18.24
C THR A 298 -1.90 -13.78 -16.89
N ASP A 299 -1.11 -14.37 -16.00
CA ASP A 299 -1.55 -14.69 -14.64
C ASP A 299 -1.92 -13.41 -13.91
N ASP A 300 -3.06 -13.42 -13.25
CA ASP A 300 -3.40 -12.44 -12.24
C ASP A 300 -2.71 -12.78 -10.91
N ASN A 301 -2.86 -11.91 -9.94
CA ASN A 301 -2.24 -12.08 -8.63
C ASN A 301 -2.69 -13.38 -7.93
N THR A 302 -3.94 -13.82 -8.13
CA THR A 302 -4.47 -15.04 -7.53
C THR A 302 -3.78 -16.28 -8.12
N ALA A 303 -3.72 -16.37 -9.44
CA ALA A 303 -3.04 -17.47 -10.12
C ALA A 303 -1.54 -17.53 -9.80
N TRP A 304 -0.90 -16.39 -9.68
CA TRP A 304 0.48 -16.26 -9.22
C TRP A 304 0.67 -16.84 -7.81
N GLN A 305 -0.14 -16.40 -6.85
CA GLN A 305 -0.08 -16.81 -5.44
C GLN A 305 -0.38 -18.30 -5.25
N GLU A 306 -1.32 -18.86 -6.03
CA GLU A 306 -1.58 -20.29 -6.04
C GLU A 306 -0.33 -21.09 -6.48
N LYS A 307 0.34 -20.66 -7.54
CA LYS A 307 1.59 -21.30 -8.01
C LYS A 307 2.72 -21.18 -6.99
N GLU A 308 2.83 -20.05 -6.27
CA GLU A 308 3.79 -19.87 -5.16
C GLU A 308 3.49 -20.82 -4.00
N SER A 309 2.24 -20.91 -3.58
CA SER A 309 1.82 -21.71 -2.42
C SER A 309 2.08 -23.21 -2.56
N ILE A 310 2.17 -23.70 -3.79
CA ILE A 310 2.51 -25.11 -4.11
C ILE A 310 3.97 -25.29 -4.55
N GLY A 311 4.77 -24.23 -4.53
CA GLY A 311 6.18 -24.25 -4.93
C GLY A 311 6.40 -24.59 -6.40
N LYS A 312 5.51 -24.12 -7.30
CA LYS A 312 5.57 -24.41 -8.75
C LYS A 312 6.77 -23.77 -9.43
N TYR A 313 7.25 -22.65 -8.91
CA TYR A 313 8.43 -21.97 -9.42
C TYR A 313 9.70 -22.48 -8.73
N ALA A 314 10.77 -22.74 -9.49
CA ALA A 314 12.07 -23.05 -8.90
C ALA A 314 12.81 -21.79 -8.40
N CYS A 315 12.82 -20.74 -9.22
CA CYS A 315 13.30 -19.41 -8.86
C CYS A 315 12.18 -18.40 -8.95
N ILE A 316 12.24 -17.36 -8.12
CA ILE A 316 11.27 -16.25 -8.12
C ILE A 316 12.05 -14.94 -7.97
N MET A 317 11.69 -13.90 -8.74
CA MET A 317 11.99 -12.52 -8.40
C MET A 317 10.87 -12.03 -7.48
N MET A 318 11.20 -11.72 -6.24
CA MET A 318 10.21 -11.31 -5.24
C MET A 318 10.58 -10.00 -4.55
N GLU A 319 9.57 -9.40 -3.95
CA GLU A 319 9.74 -8.31 -3.01
C GLU A 319 9.82 -8.84 -1.58
N GLY A 320 10.76 -8.32 -0.79
CA GLY A 320 10.98 -8.75 0.58
C GLY A 320 11.81 -10.02 0.69
N THR A 321 11.72 -10.68 1.83
CA THR A 321 12.41 -11.94 2.12
C THR A 321 11.45 -13.13 2.02
N PRO A 322 11.95 -14.34 1.74
CA PRO A 322 11.10 -15.53 1.70
C PRO A 322 10.28 -15.75 2.98
N GLN A 323 10.79 -15.32 4.12
CA GLN A 323 10.13 -15.45 5.42
C GLN A 323 8.97 -14.47 5.61
N GLN A 324 8.94 -13.38 4.86
CA GLN A 324 7.86 -12.37 4.90
C GLN A 324 6.74 -12.70 3.92
N ALA A 325 7.02 -13.49 2.89
CA ALA A 325 6.02 -13.85 1.89
C ALA A 325 5.14 -15.00 2.42
N GLY A 326 3.89 -14.71 2.78
CA GLY A 326 2.96 -15.66 3.39
C GLY A 326 2.77 -16.95 2.58
N PHE A 327 2.75 -16.86 1.25
CA PHE A 327 2.60 -18.04 0.37
C PHE A 327 3.85 -18.92 0.38
N LEU A 328 5.03 -18.33 0.34
CA LEU A 328 6.30 -19.07 0.44
C LEU A 328 6.47 -19.69 1.82
N THR A 329 6.04 -19.02 2.87
CA THR A 329 6.03 -19.55 4.24
C THR A 329 5.08 -20.74 4.38
N THR A 330 3.90 -20.66 3.76
CA THR A 330 2.93 -21.76 3.71
C THR A 330 3.52 -22.98 3.01
N PHE A 331 4.16 -22.77 1.86
CA PHE A 331 4.87 -23.85 1.15
C PHE A 331 5.99 -24.45 2.00
N ALA A 332 6.84 -23.63 2.61
CA ALA A 332 7.96 -24.04 3.46
C ALA A 332 7.50 -24.84 4.69
N THR A 333 6.36 -24.51 5.28
CA THR A 333 5.79 -25.23 6.43
C THR A 333 5.50 -26.68 6.07
N SER A 334 4.99 -26.92 4.86
CA SER A 334 4.69 -28.27 4.35
C SER A 334 5.89 -28.96 3.71
N ASN A 335 6.90 -28.21 3.28
CA ASN A 335 8.07 -28.68 2.54
C ASN A 335 9.35 -27.98 3.06
N PRO A 336 9.79 -28.26 4.31
CA PRO A 336 10.87 -27.50 4.93
C PRO A 336 12.22 -27.60 4.20
N ASP A 337 12.50 -28.73 3.56
CA ASP A 337 13.74 -28.92 2.79
C ASP A 337 13.72 -28.15 1.45
N ALA A 338 12.54 -27.76 0.99
CA ALA A 338 12.34 -27.00 -0.25
C ALA A 338 12.08 -25.51 0.01
N ALA A 339 12.19 -25.03 1.24
CA ALA A 339 12.01 -23.62 1.57
C ALA A 339 12.88 -22.73 0.66
N TYR A 340 12.33 -21.60 0.24
CA TYR A 340 13.07 -20.69 -0.62
C TYR A 340 14.17 -19.96 0.15
N ILE A 341 15.32 -19.81 -0.48
CA ILE A 341 16.47 -19.06 0.01
C ILE A 341 16.83 -17.95 -0.96
N ALA A 342 17.28 -16.82 -0.44
CA ALA A 342 17.77 -15.74 -1.28
C ALA A 342 19.11 -16.11 -1.92
N ILE A 343 19.27 -15.76 -3.17
CA ILE A 343 20.53 -15.90 -3.92
C ILE A 343 21.09 -14.53 -4.25
N ASP A 344 22.41 -14.43 -4.13
CA ASP A 344 23.10 -13.21 -4.49
C ASP A 344 23.39 -13.22 -6.00
N GLY A 345 22.57 -12.52 -6.75
CA GLY A 345 22.71 -12.37 -8.20
C GLY A 345 23.56 -11.17 -8.63
N ARG A 346 24.25 -10.49 -7.68
CA ARG A 346 25.08 -9.31 -7.97
C ARG A 346 26.56 -9.63 -7.80
N SER A 347 27.40 -9.10 -8.71
CA SER A 347 28.84 -9.13 -8.53
C SER A 347 29.25 -8.34 -7.27
N GLU A 348 30.34 -8.77 -6.61
CA GLU A 348 30.83 -8.12 -5.38
C GLU A 348 31.18 -6.63 -5.58
N GLU A 349 31.51 -6.21 -6.81
CA GLU A 349 31.79 -4.82 -7.12
C GLU A 349 30.61 -3.87 -6.90
N ARG A 350 29.37 -4.37 -6.86
CA ARG A 350 28.16 -3.57 -6.64
C ARG A 350 27.63 -3.60 -5.19
N ARG A 351 28.25 -4.39 -4.31
CA ARG A 351 27.90 -4.42 -2.88
C ARG A 351 28.44 -3.21 -2.09
N VAL A 352 29.26 -2.36 -2.68
CA VAL A 352 30.03 -1.30 -2.02
C VAL A 352 29.66 0.08 -2.57
N GLY A 353 28.47 0.26 -3.13
CA GLY A 353 27.97 1.55 -3.60
C GLY A 353 26.91 2.12 -2.70
#